data_4fec057079f879c598db1dfcc5a2bf9e
#
_entry.id   4fec057079f879c598db1dfcc5a2bf9e
#
_cell.length_a   1.000
_cell.length_b   1.000
_cell.length_c   1.000
_cell.angle_alpha   90.00
_cell.angle_beta   90.00
_cell.angle_gamma   90.00
#
_symmetry.space_group_name_H-M   'P 1'
#
loop_
_entity.id
_entity.type
_entity.pdbx_description
1 polymer ?
#
loop_
_entity_poly.entity_id
_entity_poly.type
_entity_poly.pdbx_seq_one_letter_code
_entity_poly.pdbx_strand_id
1 'polypeptide(L)'
;THSSITTEKRIMDGNDVKTCTQTRPLFGQAAHVANLSLLFKSTKYGWEGQIAGSYTGKRLSDISNWYDDDIWEDGYMQLDASVEKSFKNGISLFAKASNLLDTPLLRFIQNGPRTENVNSERNNGNVIERKEWHGQSFMLGIRYKL
;
A
#
# COMPACT_ATOMS: atom_id res chain seq x y z
N THR A 1 -14.21 -6.23 -6.97
CA THR A 1 -14.76 -5.72 -8.25
C THR A 1 -13.67 -5.74 -9.28
N HIS A 2 -13.91 -6.43 -10.41
CA HIS A 2 -12.99 -6.43 -11.54
C HIS A 2 -13.60 -5.59 -12.67
N SER A 3 -12.87 -4.60 -13.12
CA SER A 3 -13.22 -3.80 -14.30
C SER A 3 -11.98 -3.63 -15.16
N SER A 4 -12.17 -3.58 -16.47
CA SER A 4 -11.11 -3.41 -17.44
C SER A 4 -11.48 -2.38 -18.48
N ILE A 5 -10.48 -1.73 -19.05
CA ILE A 5 -10.60 -0.78 -20.15
C ILE A 5 -9.57 -1.13 -21.23
N THR A 6 -9.98 -0.99 -22.48
CA THR A 6 -9.07 -1.13 -23.63
C THR A 6 -8.79 0.26 -24.19
N THR A 7 -7.51 0.59 -24.33
CA THR A 7 -7.05 1.88 -24.84
C THR A 7 -6.00 1.68 -25.92
N GLU A 8 -5.84 2.67 -26.79
CA GLU A 8 -4.77 2.71 -27.76
C GLU A 8 -3.45 3.11 -27.08
N LYS A 9 -2.39 2.46 -27.46
CA LYS A 9 -1.02 2.65 -26.98
C LYS A 9 -0.07 2.73 -28.16
N ARG A 10 1.08 3.34 -27.95
CA ARG A 10 2.17 3.40 -28.91
C ARG A 10 3.15 2.26 -28.67
N ILE A 11 3.66 1.67 -29.71
CA ILE A 11 4.73 0.65 -29.67
C ILE A 11 5.79 0.98 -30.71
N MET A 12 7.05 0.78 -30.34
CA MET A 12 8.15 0.87 -31.29
C MET A 12 8.26 -0.43 -32.08
N ASP A 13 8.24 -0.32 -33.41
CA ASP A 13 8.51 -1.43 -34.32
C ASP A 13 9.68 -1.06 -35.27
N GLY A 14 10.89 -1.43 -34.85
CA GLY A 14 12.10 -0.92 -35.44
C GLY A 14 12.28 0.58 -35.21
N ASN A 15 12.31 1.38 -36.28
CA ASN A 15 12.41 2.85 -36.23
C ASN A 15 11.04 3.56 -36.32
N ASP A 16 9.95 2.81 -36.47
CA ASP A 16 8.61 3.36 -36.66
C ASP A 16 7.79 3.24 -35.37
N VAL A 17 6.87 4.22 -35.16
CA VAL A 17 5.89 4.18 -34.07
C VAL A 17 4.57 3.68 -34.63
N LYS A 18 4.09 2.55 -34.09
CA LYS A 18 2.78 1.99 -34.43
C LYS A 18 1.81 2.15 -33.25
N THR A 19 0.52 2.11 -33.56
CA THR A 19 -0.55 2.09 -32.55
C THR A 19 -1.01 0.65 -32.36
N CYS A 20 -1.16 0.24 -31.10
CA CYS A 20 -1.73 -1.04 -30.68
C CYS A 20 -2.77 -0.82 -29.60
N THR A 21 -3.60 -1.82 -29.32
CA THR A 21 -4.56 -1.77 -28.22
C THR A 21 -4.04 -2.57 -27.02
N GLN A 22 -4.23 -2.03 -25.82
CA GLN A 22 -3.91 -2.70 -24.56
C GLN A 22 -5.13 -2.69 -23.65
N THR A 23 -5.48 -3.87 -23.12
CA THR A 23 -6.51 -4.02 -22.10
C THR A 23 -5.86 -4.07 -20.72
N ARG A 24 -6.36 -3.27 -19.77
CA ARG A 24 -5.82 -3.13 -18.43
C ARG A 24 -6.93 -2.87 -17.42
N PRO A 25 -6.69 -3.08 -16.10
CA PRO A 25 -7.60 -2.64 -15.06
C PRO A 25 -7.79 -1.12 -15.06
N LEU A 26 -8.86 -0.67 -14.44
CA LEU A 26 -9.04 0.76 -14.21
C LEU A 26 -7.94 1.32 -13.30
N PHE A 27 -7.56 2.56 -13.59
CA PHE A 27 -6.60 3.34 -12.81
C PHE A 27 -7.03 3.42 -11.34
N GLY A 28 -6.07 3.23 -10.42
CA GLY A 28 -6.28 3.34 -8.99
C GLY A 28 -7.09 2.21 -8.34
N GLN A 29 -7.62 1.26 -9.12
CA GLN A 29 -8.43 0.16 -8.61
C GLN A 29 -7.55 -1.02 -8.19
N ALA A 30 -7.53 -1.30 -6.88
CA ALA A 30 -6.95 -2.54 -6.36
C ALA A 30 -7.94 -3.70 -6.57
N ALA A 31 -7.42 -4.87 -6.97
CA ALA A 31 -8.22 -6.07 -7.15
C ALA A 31 -8.82 -6.57 -5.82
N HIS A 32 -8.07 -6.40 -4.74
CA HIS A 32 -8.44 -6.83 -3.40
C HIS A 32 -8.10 -5.76 -2.37
N VAL A 33 -9.05 -5.50 -1.48
CA VAL A 33 -8.87 -4.66 -0.29
C VAL A 33 -9.47 -5.44 0.88
N ALA A 34 -8.74 -5.54 1.97
CA ALA A 34 -9.19 -6.21 3.18
C ALA A 34 -8.84 -5.37 4.41
N ASN A 35 -9.79 -5.27 5.35
CA ASN A 35 -9.60 -4.64 6.63
C ASN A 35 -10.07 -5.59 7.72
N LEU A 36 -9.25 -5.79 8.75
CA LEU A 36 -9.58 -6.58 9.91
C LEU A 36 -9.23 -5.80 11.18
N SER A 37 -10.15 -5.76 12.13
CA SER A 37 -9.92 -5.11 13.41
C SER A 37 -10.43 -6.00 14.55
N LEU A 38 -9.59 -6.15 15.56
CA LEU A 38 -9.91 -6.83 16.81
C LEU A 38 -9.90 -5.81 17.94
N LEU A 39 -11.02 -5.73 18.67
CA LEU A 39 -11.15 -4.89 19.85
C LEU A 39 -11.26 -5.76 21.09
N PHE A 40 -10.55 -5.36 22.12
CA PHE A 40 -10.67 -5.92 23.46
C PHE A 40 -11.06 -4.83 24.43
N LYS A 41 -12.07 -5.08 25.26
CA LYS A 41 -12.51 -4.15 26.29
C LYS A 41 -12.83 -4.89 27.58
N SER A 42 -12.21 -4.48 28.67
CA SER A 42 -12.47 -4.99 30.02
C SER A 42 -12.80 -3.84 30.96
N THR A 43 -14.09 -3.58 31.14
CA THR A 43 -14.59 -2.52 32.02
C THR A 43 -14.19 -2.76 33.48
N LYS A 44 -14.19 -4.02 33.94
CA LYS A 44 -13.80 -4.40 35.30
C LYS A 44 -12.36 -4.00 35.65
N TYR A 45 -11.46 -4.16 34.71
CA TYR A 45 -10.03 -3.89 34.90
C TYR A 45 -9.59 -2.57 34.25
N GLY A 46 -10.49 -1.86 33.54
CA GLY A 46 -10.20 -0.61 32.87
C GLY A 46 -9.20 -0.74 31.70
N TRP A 47 -9.14 -1.89 31.03
CA TRP A 47 -8.32 -2.10 29.84
C TRP A 47 -9.16 -2.01 28.58
N GLU A 48 -8.64 -1.29 27.59
CA GLU A 48 -9.15 -1.27 26.24
C GLU A 48 -7.99 -1.40 25.25
N GLY A 49 -8.15 -2.22 24.24
CA GLY A 49 -7.10 -2.45 23.24
C GLY A 49 -7.69 -2.73 21.86
N GLN A 50 -6.94 -2.39 20.84
CA GLN A 50 -7.30 -2.63 19.45
C GLN A 50 -6.07 -3.01 18.66
N ILE A 51 -6.24 -3.97 17.75
CA ILE A 51 -5.30 -4.28 16.68
C ILE A 51 -6.07 -4.19 15.39
N ALA A 52 -5.57 -3.42 14.41
CA ALA A 52 -6.21 -3.24 13.12
C ALA A 52 -5.19 -3.48 12.00
N GLY A 53 -5.54 -4.36 11.08
CA GLY A 53 -4.78 -4.63 9.87
C GLY A 53 -5.55 -4.19 8.64
N SER A 54 -4.88 -3.56 7.69
CA SER A 54 -5.41 -3.23 6.38
C SER A 54 -4.47 -3.76 5.29
N TYR A 55 -5.06 -4.32 4.25
CA TYR A 55 -4.36 -4.78 3.06
C TYR A 55 -4.97 -4.13 1.83
N THR A 56 -4.13 -3.55 0.99
CA THR A 56 -4.48 -3.04 -0.33
C THR A 56 -3.66 -3.81 -1.35
N GLY A 57 -4.32 -4.50 -2.27
CA GLY A 57 -3.66 -5.25 -3.32
C GLY A 57 -3.05 -4.36 -4.40
N LYS A 58 -2.27 -4.99 -5.28
CA LYS A 58 -1.65 -4.36 -6.44
C LYS A 58 -2.69 -3.57 -7.26
N ARG A 59 -2.29 -2.38 -7.70
CA ARG A 59 -3.12 -1.49 -8.52
C ARG A 59 -2.30 -0.75 -9.58
N LEU A 60 -2.97 -0.32 -10.64
CA LEU A 60 -2.40 0.57 -11.64
C LEU A 60 -2.28 1.98 -11.04
N SER A 61 -1.04 2.48 -10.93
CA SER A 61 -0.73 3.76 -10.29
C SER A 61 -0.49 4.89 -11.27
N ASP A 62 -0.05 4.59 -12.48
CA ASP A 62 0.15 5.60 -13.51
C ASP A 62 0.03 4.99 -14.92
N ILE A 63 -0.40 5.79 -15.88
CA ILE A 63 -0.73 5.34 -17.22
C ILE A 63 0.23 5.97 -18.21
N SER A 64 1.04 5.15 -18.87
CA SER A 64 1.89 5.57 -19.98
C SER A 64 1.12 5.57 -21.31
N ASN A 65 1.57 6.38 -22.24
CA ASN A 65 1.13 6.31 -23.65
C ASN A 65 1.81 5.16 -24.42
N TRP A 66 2.82 4.54 -23.83
CA TRP A 66 3.56 3.44 -24.41
C TRP A 66 3.06 2.08 -23.93
N TYR A 67 3.15 1.08 -24.80
CA TYR A 67 2.73 -0.28 -24.50
C TYR A 67 3.65 -0.90 -23.44
N ASP A 68 3.05 -1.58 -22.45
CA ASP A 68 3.72 -2.23 -21.32
C ASP A 68 4.57 -1.31 -20.42
N ASP A 69 4.40 0.01 -20.52
CA ASP A 69 5.14 1.01 -19.73
C ASP A 69 4.27 1.64 -18.61
N ASP A 70 3.17 1.02 -18.28
CA ASP A 70 2.31 1.47 -17.17
C ASP A 70 2.98 1.20 -15.83
N ILE A 71 2.87 2.16 -14.91
CA ILE A 71 3.42 2.06 -13.55
C ILE A 71 2.40 1.41 -12.64
N TRP A 72 2.83 0.39 -11.94
CA TRP A 72 2.05 -0.35 -10.96
C TRP A 72 2.56 -0.06 -9.56
N GLU A 73 1.64 -0.01 -8.63
CA GLU A 73 1.92 -0.01 -7.19
C GLU A 73 1.65 -1.40 -6.64
N ASP A 74 2.63 -1.98 -5.96
CA ASP A 74 2.50 -3.31 -5.37
C ASP A 74 1.53 -3.30 -4.18
N GLY A 75 1.05 -4.48 -3.82
CA GLY A 75 0.21 -4.61 -2.65
C GLY A 75 0.99 -4.33 -1.37
N TYR A 76 0.37 -3.61 -0.42
CA TYR A 76 0.97 -3.34 0.87
C TYR A 76 0.01 -3.65 2.01
N MET A 77 0.60 -3.92 3.18
CA MET A 77 -0.12 -4.22 4.40
C MET A 77 0.31 -3.26 5.51
N GLN A 78 -0.66 -2.71 6.22
CA GLN A 78 -0.43 -1.87 7.38
C GLN A 78 -1.03 -2.53 8.62
N LEU A 79 -0.32 -2.47 9.74
CA LEU A 79 -0.76 -2.97 11.03
C LEU A 79 -0.64 -1.88 12.08
N ASP A 80 -1.73 -1.60 12.75
CA ASP A 80 -1.83 -0.62 13.82
C ASP A 80 -2.26 -1.30 15.12
N ALA A 81 -1.75 -0.83 16.24
CA ALA A 81 -2.15 -1.31 17.56
C ALA A 81 -2.34 -0.15 18.53
N SER A 82 -3.28 -0.27 19.45
CA SER A 82 -3.45 0.68 20.52
C SER A 82 -3.90 -0.03 21.80
N VAL A 83 -3.51 0.54 22.93
CA VAL A 83 -3.91 0.08 24.24
C VAL A 83 -4.16 1.29 25.14
N GLU A 84 -5.20 1.23 25.95
CA GLU A 84 -5.52 2.22 26.97
C GLU A 84 -5.79 1.50 28.31
N LYS A 85 -5.26 2.08 29.37
CA LYS A 85 -5.52 1.68 30.76
C LYS A 85 -6.15 2.83 31.51
N SER A 86 -7.41 2.68 31.89
CA SER A 86 -8.14 3.62 32.73
C SER A 86 -8.06 3.22 34.21
N PHE A 87 -7.80 4.19 35.05
CA PHE A 87 -7.73 4.05 36.49
C PHE A 87 -8.97 4.67 37.15
N LYS A 88 -9.29 4.24 38.38
CA LYS A 88 -10.47 4.72 39.12
C LYS A 88 -10.41 6.20 39.54
N ASN A 89 -9.22 6.81 39.51
CA ASN A 89 -8.99 8.21 39.87
C ASN A 89 -9.18 9.18 38.66
N GLY A 90 -9.79 8.72 37.57
CA GLY A 90 -10.03 9.54 36.37
C GLY A 90 -8.83 9.65 35.40
N ILE A 91 -7.70 9.04 35.74
CA ILE A 91 -6.51 9.02 34.86
C ILE A 91 -6.61 7.83 33.90
N SER A 92 -6.25 8.04 32.63
CA SER A 92 -6.03 6.98 31.66
C SER A 92 -4.66 7.16 31.02
N LEU A 93 -3.93 6.06 30.87
CA LEU A 93 -2.69 5.98 30.10
C LEU A 93 -2.98 5.28 28.78
N PHE A 94 -2.47 5.81 27.68
CA PHE A 94 -2.62 5.17 26.37
C PHE A 94 -1.31 5.09 25.61
N ALA A 95 -1.20 4.04 24.82
CA ALA A 95 -0.13 3.84 23.85
C ALA A 95 -0.75 3.50 22.50
N LYS A 96 -0.17 4.05 21.42
CA LYS A 96 -0.50 3.72 20.03
C LYS A 96 0.77 3.43 19.28
N ALA A 97 0.70 2.47 18.39
CA ALA A 97 1.73 2.15 17.44
C ALA A 97 1.07 2.03 16.06
N SER A 98 1.58 2.74 15.08
CA SER A 98 1.06 2.72 13.72
C SER A 98 2.13 2.28 12.75
N ASN A 99 1.69 1.60 11.68
CA ASN A 99 2.55 1.05 10.64
C ASN A 99 3.60 0.07 11.19
N LEU A 100 3.20 -0.84 12.08
CA LEU A 100 4.11 -1.78 12.76
C LEU A 100 4.90 -2.68 11.81
N LEU A 101 4.36 -2.96 10.62
CA LEU A 101 5.02 -3.80 9.63
C LEU A 101 6.06 -3.04 8.79
N ASP A 102 5.97 -1.71 8.75
CA ASP A 102 6.82 -0.85 7.91
C ASP A 102 6.97 -1.37 6.48
N THR A 103 5.87 -1.86 5.91
CA THR A 103 5.86 -2.40 4.55
C THR A 103 6.15 -1.28 3.56
N PRO A 104 7.17 -1.41 2.71
CA PRO A 104 7.50 -0.37 1.75
C PRO A 104 6.42 -0.24 0.68
N LEU A 105 6.15 0.98 0.25
CA LEU A 105 5.37 1.28 -0.95
C LEU A 105 6.29 1.10 -2.16
N LEU A 106 5.99 0.12 -3.00
CA LEU A 106 6.78 -0.23 -4.16
C LEU A 106 6.04 0.12 -5.44
N ARG A 107 6.65 0.97 -6.28
CA ARG A 107 6.16 1.29 -7.62
C ARG A 107 7.10 0.71 -8.65
N PHE A 108 6.56 0.10 -9.70
CA PHE A 108 7.32 -0.58 -10.72
C PHE A 108 6.63 -0.59 -12.08
N ILE A 109 7.43 -0.71 -13.14
CA ILE A 109 6.96 -1.00 -14.50
C ILE A 109 6.98 -2.52 -14.67
N GLN A 110 5.83 -3.08 -15.00
CA GLN A 110 5.71 -4.52 -15.21
C GLN A 110 6.24 -4.86 -16.62
N ASN A 111 7.17 -5.81 -16.69
CA ASN A 111 7.80 -6.24 -17.94
C ASN A 111 8.49 -5.10 -18.75
N GLY A 112 8.98 -4.08 -18.04
CA GLY A 112 9.69 -2.97 -18.70
C GLY A 112 10.82 -3.43 -19.62
N PRO A 113 11.25 -2.56 -20.57
CA PRO A 113 12.20 -2.91 -21.62
C PRO A 113 13.49 -3.49 -21.04
N ARG A 114 13.94 -4.60 -21.61
CA ARG A 114 15.21 -5.25 -21.24
C ARG A 114 16.40 -4.46 -21.82
N THR A 115 16.73 -3.33 -21.24
CA THR A 115 17.99 -2.66 -21.52
C THR A 115 19.07 -3.29 -20.65
N GLU A 116 20.06 -3.90 -21.29
CA GLU A 116 21.14 -4.67 -20.64
C GLU A 116 22.04 -3.84 -19.71
N ASN A 117 21.93 -2.52 -19.69
CA ASN A 117 22.87 -1.59 -19.09
C ASN A 117 22.30 -0.70 -17.97
N VAL A 118 21.16 -1.02 -17.37
CA VAL A 118 20.65 -0.24 -16.23
C VAL A 118 20.82 -1.05 -14.96
N ASN A 119 21.58 -0.53 -13.99
CA ASN A 119 21.66 -1.00 -12.60
C ASN A 119 20.29 -0.82 -11.87
N SER A 120 19.21 -1.22 -12.52
CA SER A 120 17.89 -1.19 -11.92
C SER A 120 17.71 -2.43 -11.06
N GLU A 121 17.39 -2.25 -9.79
CA GLU A 121 16.92 -3.34 -8.94
C GLU A 121 15.71 -3.98 -9.63
N ARG A 122 15.88 -5.21 -10.11
CA ARG A 122 14.80 -5.98 -10.74
C ARG A 122 14.22 -6.92 -9.72
N ASN A 123 12.95 -6.83 -9.50
CA ASN A 123 12.19 -7.82 -8.76
C ASN A 123 11.32 -8.60 -9.74
N ASN A 124 11.65 -9.88 -9.97
CA ASN A 124 10.88 -10.79 -10.84
C ASN A 124 10.62 -10.27 -12.27
N GLY A 125 11.58 -9.58 -12.89
CA GLY A 125 11.44 -9.03 -14.26
C GLY A 125 10.79 -7.64 -14.31
N ASN A 126 10.35 -7.09 -13.19
CA ASN A 126 9.83 -5.73 -13.11
C ASN A 126 10.97 -4.72 -12.91
N VAL A 127 10.81 -3.54 -13.46
CA VAL A 127 11.72 -2.41 -13.23
C VAL A 127 11.18 -1.57 -12.10
N ILE A 128 11.91 -1.47 -10.99
CA ILE A 128 11.51 -0.66 -9.85
C ILE A 128 11.68 0.81 -10.21
N GLU A 129 10.58 1.56 -10.17
CA GLU A 129 10.57 3.02 -10.34
C GLU A 129 10.88 3.71 -9.00
N ARG A 130 10.21 3.26 -7.93
CA ARG A 130 10.33 3.88 -6.61
C ARG A 130 9.99 2.91 -5.50
N LYS A 131 10.75 3.01 -4.41
CA LYS A 131 10.51 2.28 -3.16
C LYS A 131 10.57 3.25 -1.99
N GLU A 132 9.50 3.36 -1.24
CA GLU A 132 9.37 4.31 -0.14
C GLU A 132 9.02 3.59 1.16
N TRP A 133 9.69 3.98 2.25
CA TRP A 133 9.33 3.59 3.61
C TRP A 133 8.75 4.80 4.35
N HIS A 134 7.65 4.60 5.04
CA HIS A 134 7.00 5.64 5.82
C HIS A 134 7.39 5.59 7.30
N GLY A 135 8.05 4.50 7.70
CA GLY A 135 8.47 4.27 9.08
C GLY A 135 7.31 3.89 10.02
N GLN A 136 7.69 3.45 11.19
CA GLN A 136 6.77 3.17 12.29
C GLN A 136 6.58 4.42 13.13
N SER A 137 5.38 4.64 13.69
CA SER A 137 5.16 5.73 14.62
C SER A 137 4.61 5.22 15.95
N PHE A 138 5.08 5.81 17.05
CA PHE A 138 4.69 5.48 18.40
C PHE A 138 4.22 6.73 19.14
N MET A 139 3.11 6.61 19.86
CA MET A 139 2.54 7.67 20.67
C MET A 139 2.23 7.14 22.06
N LEU A 140 2.65 7.88 23.08
CA LEU A 140 2.28 7.64 24.47
C LEU A 140 1.61 8.89 25.02
N GLY A 141 0.58 8.72 25.84
CA GLY A 141 -0.09 9.87 26.42
C GLY A 141 -0.89 9.54 27.69
N ILE A 142 -1.25 10.61 28.35
CA ILE A 142 -2.05 10.58 29.57
C ILE A 142 -3.30 11.42 29.31
N ARG A 143 -4.44 10.91 29.72
CA ARG A 143 -5.73 11.61 29.69
C ARG A 143 -6.27 11.69 31.11
N TYR A 144 -6.77 12.85 31.49
CA TYR A 144 -7.49 13.05 32.73
C TYR A 144 -8.95 13.41 32.45
N LYS A 145 -9.85 12.70 33.08
CA LYS A 145 -11.29 12.97 32.99
C LYS A 145 -11.74 13.56 34.33
N LEU A 146 -12.18 14.83 34.28
CA LEU A 146 -12.85 15.53 35.38
C LEU A 146 -14.27 14.98 35.62
#